data_0183bb412c652392bc8b3acfab91dc64
#
_entry.id   0183bb412c652392bc8b3acfab91dc64
#
_cell.length_a   1.000
_cell.length_b   1.000
_cell.length_c   1.000
_cell.angle_alpha   90.00
_cell.angle_beta   90.00
_cell.angle_gamma   90.00
#
_symmetry.space_group_name_H-M   'P 1'
#
loop_
_entity.id
_entity.type
_entity.pdbx_description
1 polymer ?
#
loop_
_entity_poly.entity_id
_entity_poly.type
_entity_poly.pdbx_seq_one_letter_code
_entity_poly.pdbx_strand_id
1 'polypeptide(L)'
;SGVIVSDEGHILTNNHVVDGADEIEVQLGRNGKSLKAKKLGSDPETDIAVLKIEGKGFKAVTFGDSDRLRSGDIVLAVGNPFELTQSATMGVVSATGRHKMQIASFGNFIQTDAAINMGNSGGALVDYLGRLVGINTAIFSRTGGNQGIGFAVPSNVARFVMESLLRSGKVSRGFLGIMPQEISPELARTFKVEEGVGVLVAQVTAGSAADRAGMKKGDVLLEAEGQRVDTP
;
A
#
# COMPACT_ATOMS: atom_id res chain seq x y z
N SER A 1 -8.63 -7.50 10.03
CA SER A 1 -7.41 -7.44 10.87
C SER A 1 -6.87 -6.02 10.99
N GLY A 2 -5.85 -5.81 11.86
CA GLY A 2 -5.13 -4.56 12.03
C GLY A 2 -3.73 -4.77 12.62
N VAL A 3 -2.86 -3.77 12.49
CA VAL A 3 -1.47 -3.80 12.94
C VAL A 3 -1.20 -2.66 13.89
N ILE A 4 -0.78 -2.94 15.11
CA ILE A 4 -0.36 -1.91 16.08
C ILE A 4 0.99 -1.37 15.65
N VAL A 5 1.07 -0.05 15.45
CA VAL A 5 2.26 0.64 14.90
C VAL A 5 2.86 1.66 15.85
N SER A 6 2.27 1.87 17.03
CA SER A 6 2.84 2.69 18.10
C SER A 6 2.49 2.14 19.49
N ASP A 7 3.30 2.43 20.48
CA ASP A 7 3.07 2.11 21.88
C ASP A 7 1.89 2.90 22.51
N GLU A 8 1.48 3.96 21.84
CA GLU A 8 0.29 4.76 22.20
C GLU A 8 -1.03 4.13 21.70
N GLY A 9 -0.97 3.08 20.85
CA GLY A 9 -2.14 2.38 20.34
C GLY A 9 -2.66 2.88 19.00
N HIS A 10 -1.81 3.43 18.15
CA HIS A 10 -2.16 3.62 16.74
C HIS A 10 -2.15 2.29 16.00
N ILE A 11 -3.15 2.09 15.16
CA ILE A 11 -3.35 0.85 14.39
C ILE A 11 -3.53 1.22 12.92
N LEU A 12 -2.81 0.52 12.05
CA LEU A 12 -3.05 0.50 10.62
C LEU A 12 -4.00 -0.64 10.26
N THR A 13 -4.95 -0.36 9.38
CA THR A 13 -5.84 -1.35 8.75
C THR A 13 -6.20 -0.87 7.34
N ASN A 14 -7.01 -1.63 6.61
CA ASN A 14 -7.54 -1.14 5.34
C ASN A 14 -8.76 -0.24 5.53
N ASN A 15 -8.95 0.71 4.59
CA ASN A 15 -10.14 1.55 4.58
C ASN A 15 -11.40 0.71 4.42
N HIS A 16 -11.44 -0.24 3.48
CA HIS A 16 -12.62 -1.08 3.23
C HIS A 16 -13.04 -1.94 4.43
N VAL A 17 -12.14 -2.18 5.40
CA VAL A 17 -12.44 -2.93 6.64
C VAL A 17 -13.27 -2.10 7.61
N VAL A 18 -13.12 -0.77 7.57
CA VAL A 18 -13.73 0.16 8.53
C VAL A 18 -14.63 1.20 7.87
N ASP A 19 -14.85 1.07 6.57
CA ASP A 19 -15.71 1.98 5.83
C ASP A 19 -17.18 1.75 6.19
N GLY A 20 -17.91 2.84 6.45
CA GLY A 20 -19.32 2.78 6.87
C GLY A 20 -19.57 2.19 8.26
N ALA A 21 -18.54 1.89 9.06
CA ALA A 21 -18.72 1.36 10.40
C ALA A 21 -19.12 2.47 11.39
N ASP A 22 -20.22 2.27 12.12
CA ASP A 22 -20.67 3.16 13.20
C ASP A 22 -19.82 3.00 14.46
N GLU A 23 -19.41 1.77 14.77
CA GLU A 23 -18.53 1.44 15.88
C GLU A 23 -17.42 0.48 15.43
N ILE A 24 -16.23 0.67 15.98
CA ILE A 24 -15.06 -0.17 15.70
C ILE A 24 -14.51 -0.70 17.01
N GLU A 25 -14.35 -2.02 17.08
CA GLU A 25 -13.72 -2.69 18.20
C GLU A 25 -12.47 -3.44 17.77
N VAL A 26 -11.45 -3.40 18.62
CA VAL A 26 -10.18 -4.10 18.41
C VAL A 26 -9.99 -5.12 19.50
N GLN A 27 -9.93 -6.38 19.12
CA GLN A 27 -9.60 -7.49 20.03
C GLN A 27 -8.10 -7.74 20.01
N LEU A 28 -7.45 -7.61 21.16
CA LEU A 28 -6.01 -7.82 21.32
C LEU A 28 -5.72 -9.31 21.63
N GLY A 29 -5.31 -10.05 20.59
CA GLY A 29 -5.01 -11.48 20.72
C GLY A 29 -6.26 -12.34 20.95
N ARG A 30 -6.05 -13.65 21.10
CA ARG A 30 -7.13 -14.67 21.14
C ARG A 30 -8.10 -14.52 22.32
N ASN A 31 -7.59 -14.17 23.49
CA ASN A 31 -8.35 -14.02 24.74
C ASN A 31 -8.26 -12.60 25.30
N GLY A 32 -7.82 -11.64 24.46
CA GLY A 32 -7.64 -10.26 24.89
C GLY A 32 -8.95 -9.51 25.05
N LYS A 33 -8.88 -8.40 25.77
CA LYS A 33 -10.02 -7.49 25.89
C LYS A 33 -10.32 -6.86 24.54
N SER A 34 -11.61 -6.75 24.21
CA SER A 34 -12.06 -5.86 23.15
C SER A 34 -11.94 -4.40 23.62
N LEU A 35 -11.34 -3.56 22.81
CA LEU A 35 -11.17 -2.13 23.06
C LEU A 35 -11.90 -1.35 21.97
N LYS A 36 -12.67 -0.34 22.36
CA LYS A 36 -13.22 0.60 21.38
C LYS A 36 -12.10 1.34 20.68
N ALA A 37 -12.19 1.42 19.38
CA ALA A 37 -11.24 2.15 18.54
C ALA A 37 -11.91 3.37 17.90
N LYS A 38 -11.16 4.47 17.87
CA LYS A 38 -11.56 5.68 17.15
C LYS A 38 -10.87 5.71 15.79
N LYS A 39 -11.63 5.89 14.72
CA LYS A 39 -11.08 6.17 13.38
C LYS A 39 -10.50 7.59 13.38
N LEU A 40 -9.19 7.74 13.22
CA LEU A 40 -8.51 9.03 13.12
C LEU A 40 -8.60 9.59 11.69
N GLY A 41 -8.66 8.71 10.71
CA GLY A 41 -8.83 9.05 9.32
C GLY A 41 -8.63 7.85 8.42
N SER A 42 -8.96 8.01 7.14
CA SER A 42 -8.70 7.00 6.12
C SER A 42 -8.42 7.64 4.77
N ASP A 43 -7.79 6.87 3.92
CA ASP A 43 -7.45 7.21 2.56
C ASP A 43 -7.94 6.09 1.62
N PRO A 44 -9.13 6.25 1.01
CA PRO A 44 -9.68 5.26 0.08
C PRO A 44 -8.79 5.01 -1.14
N GLU A 45 -7.99 6.01 -1.55
CA GLU A 45 -7.15 5.91 -2.75
C GLU A 45 -5.96 4.96 -2.58
N THR A 46 -5.53 4.70 -1.33
CA THR A 46 -4.52 3.66 -0.99
C THR A 46 -5.10 2.50 -0.22
N ASP A 47 -6.40 2.55 0.11
CA ASP A 47 -7.07 1.57 0.96
C ASP A 47 -6.45 1.46 2.37
N ILE A 48 -5.99 2.56 2.97
CA ILE A 48 -5.42 2.60 4.32
C ILE A 48 -6.33 3.41 5.26
N ALA A 49 -6.50 2.90 6.48
CA ALA A 49 -7.13 3.62 7.60
C ALA A 49 -6.25 3.57 8.84
N VAL A 50 -6.36 4.63 9.65
CA VAL A 50 -5.67 4.77 10.94
C VAL A 50 -6.69 4.80 12.05
N LEU A 51 -6.53 3.89 13.00
CA LEU A 51 -7.35 3.81 14.20
C LEU A 51 -6.51 4.13 15.44
N LYS A 52 -7.20 4.48 16.51
CA LYS A 52 -6.62 4.73 17.85
C LYS A 52 -7.41 3.96 18.90
N ILE A 53 -6.70 3.16 19.69
CA ILE A 53 -7.22 2.55 20.91
C ILE A 53 -6.64 3.26 22.14
N GLU A 54 -7.42 3.34 23.21
CA GLU A 54 -6.98 3.94 24.47
C GLU A 54 -6.08 2.97 25.24
N GLY A 55 -5.01 3.53 25.82
CA GLY A 55 -4.02 2.80 26.60
C GLY A 55 -2.60 3.21 26.24
N LYS A 56 -1.63 2.53 26.86
CA LYS A 56 -0.18 2.72 26.63
C LYS A 56 0.55 1.38 26.76
N GLY A 57 1.77 1.34 26.26
CA GLY A 57 2.63 0.17 26.37
C GLY A 57 2.25 -0.95 25.42
N PHE A 58 1.59 -0.63 24.32
CA PHE A 58 1.32 -1.61 23.26
C PHE A 58 2.62 -2.00 22.57
N LYS A 59 2.72 -3.28 22.20
CA LYS A 59 3.85 -3.76 21.39
C LYS A 59 3.61 -3.38 19.93
N ALA A 60 4.29 -2.34 19.49
CA ALA A 60 4.27 -1.90 18.10
C ALA A 60 5.19 -2.76 17.23
N VAL A 61 4.77 -3.00 16.00
CA VAL A 61 5.63 -3.60 14.97
C VAL A 61 6.69 -2.58 14.54
N THR A 62 7.89 -3.07 14.22
CA THR A 62 8.92 -2.24 13.58
C THR A 62 8.64 -2.14 12.09
N PHE A 63 8.66 -0.94 11.53
CA PHE A 63 8.55 -0.76 10.08
C PHE A 63 9.83 -1.22 9.37
N GLY A 64 9.64 -2.03 8.33
CA GLY A 64 10.64 -2.29 7.31
C GLY A 64 10.59 -1.25 6.19
N ASP A 65 11.51 -1.36 5.25
CA ASP A 65 11.57 -0.53 4.06
C ASP A 65 11.04 -1.34 2.85
N SER A 66 9.80 -1.05 2.44
CA SER A 66 9.16 -1.77 1.34
C SER A 66 9.77 -1.50 -0.03
N ASP A 67 10.50 -0.39 -0.20
CA ASP A 67 11.12 -0.05 -1.49
C ASP A 67 12.39 -0.90 -1.74
N ARG A 68 12.90 -1.56 -0.71
CA ARG A 68 14.04 -2.49 -0.80
C ARG A 68 13.63 -3.93 -1.08
N LEU A 69 12.34 -4.24 -1.09
CA LEU A 69 11.85 -5.59 -1.39
C LEU A 69 12.15 -5.99 -2.83
N ARG A 70 12.50 -7.25 -2.98
CA ARG A 70 12.77 -7.87 -4.29
C ARG A 70 11.96 -9.15 -4.44
N SER A 71 11.63 -9.51 -5.66
CA SER A 71 11.05 -10.82 -5.95
C SER A 71 11.93 -11.94 -5.42
N GLY A 72 11.32 -12.87 -4.70
CA GLY A 72 11.99 -13.97 -3.99
C GLY A 72 12.24 -13.71 -2.50
N ASP A 73 12.09 -12.48 -1.99
CA ASP A 73 12.22 -12.22 -0.55
C ASP A 73 11.12 -12.96 0.23
N ILE A 74 11.51 -13.60 1.32
CA ILE A 74 10.57 -14.34 2.19
C ILE A 74 9.72 -13.35 2.98
N VAL A 75 8.42 -13.58 2.98
CA VAL A 75 7.44 -12.80 3.74
C VAL A 75 6.43 -13.69 4.45
N LEU A 76 5.87 -13.17 5.55
CA LEU A 76 4.76 -13.79 6.27
C LEU A 76 3.56 -12.85 6.25
N ALA A 77 2.42 -13.37 5.81
CA ALA A 77 1.14 -12.68 5.94
C ALA A 77 0.49 -13.09 7.27
N VAL A 78 0.23 -12.12 8.14
CA VAL A 78 -0.35 -12.29 9.46
C VAL A 78 -1.72 -11.63 9.49
N GLY A 79 -2.72 -12.34 10.02
CA GLY A 79 -4.07 -11.83 10.12
C GLY A 79 -4.98 -12.78 10.91
N ASN A 80 -6.29 -12.56 10.82
CA ASN A 80 -7.30 -13.41 11.43
C ASN A 80 -8.31 -13.89 10.37
N PRO A 81 -7.91 -14.82 9.49
CA PRO A 81 -8.79 -15.32 8.45
C PRO A 81 -9.96 -16.07 9.06
N PHE A 82 -11.16 -15.82 8.52
CA PHE A 82 -12.41 -16.52 8.92
C PHE A 82 -12.72 -16.48 10.42
N GLU A 83 -12.18 -15.50 11.16
CA GLU A 83 -12.35 -15.41 12.64
C GLU A 83 -11.86 -16.64 13.41
N LEU A 84 -11.06 -17.50 12.77
CA LEU A 84 -10.58 -18.76 13.35
C LEU A 84 -9.48 -18.57 14.39
N THR A 85 -8.86 -17.46 14.45
CA THR A 85 -7.79 -16.97 15.30
C THR A 85 -6.62 -16.41 14.48
N GLN A 86 -5.71 -15.73 15.16
CA GLN A 86 -4.49 -15.20 14.56
C GLN A 86 -3.72 -16.29 13.81
N SER A 87 -3.53 -16.11 12.52
CA SER A 87 -2.84 -17.04 11.62
C SER A 87 -1.71 -16.35 10.92
N ALA A 88 -0.64 -17.09 10.65
CA ALA A 88 0.47 -16.66 9.82
C ALA A 88 0.67 -17.63 8.67
N THR A 89 0.80 -17.12 7.46
CA THR A 89 1.14 -17.88 6.26
C THR A 89 2.43 -17.38 5.67
N MET A 90 3.28 -18.28 5.19
CA MET A 90 4.57 -17.94 4.61
C MET A 90 4.51 -18.04 3.08
N GLY A 91 5.21 -17.13 2.42
CA GLY A 91 5.43 -17.12 0.99
C GLY A 91 6.60 -16.22 0.63
N VAL A 92 6.64 -15.79 -0.61
CA VAL A 92 7.64 -14.87 -1.13
C VAL A 92 7.00 -13.64 -1.75
N VAL A 93 7.76 -12.59 -1.91
CA VAL A 93 7.42 -11.47 -2.79
C VAL A 93 7.46 -12.00 -4.23
N SER A 94 6.32 -12.08 -4.88
CA SER A 94 6.22 -12.51 -6.29
C SER A 94 6.57 -11.37 -7.25
N ALA A 95 6.19 -10.14 -6.90
CA ALA A 95 6.51 -8.93 -7.65
C ALA A 95 6.28 -7.68 -6.76
N THR A 96 6.89 -6.57 -7.14
CA THR A 96 6.61 -5.22 -6.62
C THR A 96 6.07 -4.33 -7.73
N GLY A 97 5.53 -3.16 -7.40
CA GLY A 97 5.12 -2.18 -8.41
C GLY A 97 3.85 -2.55 -9.20
N ARG A 98 2.92 -3.30 -8.63
CA ARG A 98 1.66 -3.64 -9.31
C ARG A 98 0.68 -2.48 -9.29
N HIS A 99 0.53 -1.76 -10.40
CA HIS A 99 -0.27 -0.53 -10.50
C HIS A 99 -1.67 -0.72 -11.10
N LYS A 100 -1.85 -1.70 -12.00
CA LYS A 100 -3.10 -1.86 -12.79
C LYS A 100 -4.15 -2.74 -12.10
N MET A 101 -4.22 -2.71 -10.78
CA MET A 101 -5.21 -3.48 -10.02
C MET A 101 -6.38 -2.56 -9.65
N GLN A 102 -7.62 -2.97 -9.93
CA GLN A 102 -8.83 -2.22 -9.56
C GLN A 102 -9.11 -2.28 -8.02
N ILE A 103 -8.07 -2.31 -7.21
CA ILE A 103 -8.15 -2.40 -5.74
C ILE A 103 -8.17 -0.99 -5.15
N ALA A 104 -7.30 -0.11 -5.63
CA ALA A 104 -7.19 1.27 -5.20
C ALA A 104 -6.58 2.12 -6.31
N SER A 105 -6.84 3.43 -6.30
CA SER A 105 -6.41 4.35 -7.36
C SER A 105 -4.89 4.59 -7.36
N PHE A 106 -4.27 4.56 -6.19
CA PHE A 106 -2.82 4.63 -6.02
C PHE A 106 -2.30 3.26 -5.59
N GLY A 107 -2.14 2.38 -6.59
CA GLY A 107 -1.61 1.05 -6.38
C GLY A 107 -0.11 0.99 -6.74
N ASN A 108 0.70 0.65 -5.76
CA ASN A 108 2.07 0.17 -5.94
C ASN A 108 2.19 -1.12 -5.12
N PHE A 109 1.26 -2.06 -5.37
CA PHE A 109 1.09 -3.21 -4.50
C PHE A 109 2.28 -4.17 -4.55
N ILE A 110 2.58 -4.75 -3.39
CA ILE A 110 3.43 -5.93 -3.26
C ILE A 110 2.55 -7.14 -3.59
N GLN A 111 2.96 -7.95 -4.57
CA GLN A 111 2.36 -9.24 -4.87
C GLN A 111 3.08 -10.33 -4.09
N THR A 112 2.34 -11.25 -3.49
CA THR A 112 2.89 -12.40 -2.75
C THR A 112 2.05 -13.66 -3.00
N ASP A 113 2.67 -14.82 -2.89
CA ASP A 113 2.00 -16.13 -2.87
C ASP A 113 1.70 -16.61 -1.44
N ALA A 114 2.15 -15.88 -0.41
CA ALA A 114 1.67 -16.12 0.95
C ALA A 114 0.13 -16.12 0.97
N ALA A 115 -0.47 -17.12 1.58
CA ALA A 115 -1.92 -17.29 1.52
C ALA A 115 -2.64 -16.16 2.26
N ILE A 116 -3.20 -15.24 1.48
CA ILE A 116 -4.10 -14.17 1.95
C ILE A 116 -5.53 -14.62 1.64
N ASN A 117 -6.41 -14.56 2.64
CA ASN A 117 -7.83 -14.89 2.51
C ASN A 117 -8.68 -13.82 3.23
N MET A 118 -10.01 -13.92 3.11
CA MET A 118 -10.94 -13.05 3.82
C MET A 118 -10.63 -13.05 5.33
N GLY A 119 -10.53 -11.86 5.93
CA GLY A 119 -10.14 -11.65 7.32
C GLY A 119 -8.66 -11.30 7.52
N ASN A 120 -7.78 -11.58 6.54
CA ASN A 120 -6.39 -11.09 6.56
C ASN A 120 -6.25 -9.61 6.19
N SER A 121 -7.24 -9.02 5.51
CA SER A 121 -7.25 -7.60 5.14
C SER A 121 -6.98 -6.72 6.36
N GLY A 122 -6.09 -5.74 6.23
CA GLY A 122 -5.60 -4.89 7.32
C GLY A 122 -4.53 -5.51 8.20
N GLY A 123 -4.25 -6.81 8.06
CA GLY A 123 -3.17 -7.50 8.76
C GLY A 123 -1.79 -7.21 8.19
N ALA A 124 -0.76 -7.68 8.88
CA ALA A 124 0.63 -7.40 8.52
C ALA A 124 1.14 -8.35 7.42
N LEU A 125 1.88 -7.79 6.46
CA LEU A 125 2.90 -8.51 5.72
C LEU A 125 4.25 -8.14 6.33
N VAL A 126 4.97 -9.13 6.86
CA VAL A 126 6.28 -8.90 7.50
C VAL A 126 7.38 -9.66 6.77
N ASP A 127 8.59 -9.13 6.85
CA ASP A 127 9.80 -9.81 6.36
C ASP A 127 10.28 -10.88 7.36
N TYR A 128 11.35 -11.60 7.01
CA TYR A 128 11.94 -12.66 7.82
C TYR A 128 12.52 -12.16 9.16
N LEU A 129 12.68 -10.84 9.35
CA LEU A 129 13.06 -10.21 10.61
C LEU A 129 11.86 -9.74 11.43
N GLY A 130 10.63 -9.99 10.98
CA GLY A 130 9.40 -9.54 11.62
C GLY A 130 9.10 -8.05 11.45
N ARG A 131 9.75 -7.36 10.50
CA ARG A 131 9.49 -5.95 10.21
C ARG A 131 8.33 -5.83 9.25
N LEU A 132 7.46 -4.85 9.49
CA LEU A 132 6.30 -4.57 8.65
C LEU A 132 6.76 -4.05 7.27
N VAL A 133 6.48 -4.79 6.22
CA VAL A 133 6.78 -4.42 4.84
C VAL A 133 5.52 -4.16 4.02
N GLY A 134 4.33 -4.52 4.52
CA GLY A 134 3.07 -4.21 3.86
C GLY A 134 1.86 -4.43 4.75
N ILE A 135 0.71 -3.93 4.28
CA ILE A 135 -0.63 -4.19 4.86
C ILE A 135 -1.38 -5.06 3.87
N ASN A 136 -1.75 -6.28 4.30
CA ASN A 136 -2.52 -7.21 3.46
C ASN A 136 -3.84 -6.56 3.05
N THR A 137 -4.22 -6.61 1.76
CA THR A 137 -5.43 -5.90 1.32
C THR A 137 -6.37 -6.77 0.49
N ALA A 138 -5.89 -7.45 -0.53
CA ALA A 138 -6.75 -8.15 -1.48
C ALA A 138 -6.10 -9.41 -2.05
N ILE A 139 -6.93 -10.23 -2.71
CA ILE A 139 -6.50 -11.35 -3.54
C ILE A 139 -7.05 -11.19 -4.96
N PHE A 140 -6.30 -11.70 -5.95
CA PHE A 140 -6.87 -11.95 -7.26
C PHE A 140 -7.41 -13.38 -7.28
N SER A 141 -8.73 -13.53 -7.34
CA SER A 141 -9.39 -14.83 -7.27
C SER A 141 -10.66 -14.88 -8.10
N ARG A 142 -10.88 -15.98 -8.79
CA ARG A 142 -12.15 -16.26 -9.51
C ARG A 142 -13.16 -16.96 -8.61
N THR A 143 -12.71 -17.58 -7.54
CA THR A 143 -13.55 -18.45 -6.66
C THR A 143 -13.71 -17.88 -5.26
N GLY A 144 -13.09 -16.73 -4.94
CA GLY A 144 -13.12 -16.09 -3.62
C GLY A 144 -12.06 -16.60 -2.62
N GLY A 145 -11.33 -17.68 -2.92
CA GLY A 145 -10.21 -18.17 -2.12
C GLY A 145 -8.84 -17.82 -2.73
N ASN A 146 -7.79 -17.94 -1.93
CA ASN A 146 -6.42 -17.71 -2.38
C ASN A 146 -6.03 -18.67 -3.52
N GLN A 147 -5.43 -18.14 -4.57
CA GLN A 147 -4.91 -18.89 -5.73
C GLN A 147 -3.41 -18.60 -5.95
N GLY A 148 -2.67 -18.23 -4.90
CA GLY A 148 -1.26 -17.86 -4.99
C GLY A 148 -1.02 -16.43 -5.49
N ILE A 149 -2.05 -15.57 -5.49
CA ILE A 149 -1.96 -14.18 -5.92
C ILE A 149 -2.63 -13.30 -4.86
N GLY A 150 -1.84 -12.85 -3.91
CA GLY A 150 -2.22 -11.91 -2.88
C GLY A 150 -1.53 -10.56 -3.08
N PHE A 151 -2.11 -9.50 -2.52
CA PHE A 151 -1.62 -8.14 -2.61
C PHE A 151 -1.57 -7.47 -1.24
N ALA A 152 -0.53 -6.66 -1.05
CA ALA A 152 -0.39 -5.82 0.14
C ALA A 152 -0.01 -4.39 -0.26
N VAL A 153 -0.53 -3.40 0.48
CA VAL A 153 -0.11 -2.01 0.38
C VAL A 153 1.29 -1.89 0.99
N PRO A 154 2.28 -1.32 0.29
CA PRO A 154 3.64 -1.16 0.81
C PRO A 154 3.70 -0.40 2.14
N SER A 155 4.58 -0.81 3.04
CA SER A 155 4.73 -0.17 4.36
C SER A 155 5.12 1.30 4.27
N ASN A 156 5.93 1.71 3.28
CA ASN A 156 6.31 3.11 3.08
C ASN A 156 5.09 3.97 2.69
N VAL A 157 4.19 3.44 1.85
CA VAL A 157 2.91 4.09 1.51
C VAL A 157 2.02 4.19 2.76
N ALA A 158 1.85 3.09 3.50
CA ALA A 158 1.02 3.06 4.70
C ALA A 158 1.54 4.03 5.78
N ARG A 159 2.87 4.12 5.96
CA ARG A 159 3.51 5.09 6.85
C ARG A 159 3.24 6.54 6.43
N PHE A 160 3.44 6.86 5.15
CA PHE A 160 3.16 8.20 4.61
C PHE A 160 1.70 8.63 4.84
N VAL A 161 0.76 7.72 4.57
CA VAL A 161 -0.67 7.95 4.80
C VAL A 161 -0.94 8.19 6.29
N MET A 162 -0.42 7.33 7.17
CA MET A 162 -0.56 7.47 8.62
C MET A 162 -0.04 8.82 9.11
N GLU A 163 1.18 9.20 8.77
CA GLU A 163 1.79 10.46 9.19
C GLU A 163 1.00 11.67 8.67
N SER A 164 0.49 11.60 7.44
CA SER A 164 -0.35 12.66 6.85
C SER A 164 -1.67 12.81 7.61
N LEU A 165 -2.35 11.70 7.90
CA LEU A 165 -3.60 11.68 8.65
C LEU A 165 -3.42 12.18 10.09
N LEU A 166 -2.35 11.76 10.76
CA LEU A 166 -2.03 12.22 12.12
C LEU A 166 -1.70 13.70 12.18
N ARG A 167 -1.00 14.25 11.17
CA ARG A 167 -0.58 15.65 11.12
C ARG A 167 -1.70 16.60 10.73
N SER A 168 -2.53 16.24 9.76
CA SER A 168 -3.49 17.18 9.14
C SER A 168 -4.92 16.62 8.97
N GLY A 169 -5.16 15.39 9.39
CA GLY A 169 -6.47 14.73 9.24
C GLY A 169 -6.82 14.32 7.81
N LYS A 170 -5.93 14.57 6.85
CA LYS A 170 -6.12 14.25 5.42
C LYS A 170 -4.82 13.92 4.73
N VAL A 171 -4.89 13.12 3.68
CA VAL A 171 -3.77 12.90 2.76
C VAL A 171 -3.86 13.93 1.65
N SER A 172 -2.83 14.76 1.54
CA SER A 172 -2.74 15.76 0.45
C SER A 172 -1.81 15.24 -0.63
N ARG A 173 -2.32 15.15 -1.85
CA ARG A 173 -1.53 14.76 -3.03
C ARG A 173 -1.41 15.96 -3.96
N GLY A 174 -0.21 16.13 -4.53
CA GLY A 174 -0.01 17.10 -5.60
C GLY A 174 -0.63 16.59 -6.90
N PHE A 175 -1.32 17.46 -7.63
CA PHE A 175 -1.76 17.18 -8.99
C PHE A 175 -0.77 17.82 -9.97
N LEU A 176 0.08 16.98 -10.56
CA LEU A 176 1.05 17.45 -11.57
C LEU A 176 0.36 17.84 -12.88
N GLY A 177 -0.68 17.09 -13.27
CA GLY A 177 -1.46 17.33 -14.47
C GLY A 177 -0.85 16.77 -15.74
N ILE A 178 -0.20 15.63 -15.65
CA ILE A 178 0.23 14.82 -16.80
C ILE A 178 -0.57 13.53 -16.88
N MET A 179 -0.65 12.98 -18.08
CA MET A 179 -1.05 11.59 -18.31
C MET A 179 0.24 10.80 -18.56
N PRO A 180 0.70 10.02 -17.59
CA PRO A 180 1.90 9.20 -17.76
C PRO A 180 1.58 7.96 -18.58
N GLN A 181 2.53 7.54 -19.42
CA GLN A 181 2.43 6.33 -20.23
C GLN A 181 3.74 5.55 -20.15
N GLU A 182 3.62 4.24 -19.99
CA GLU A 182 4.74 3.31 -20.06
C GLU A 182 5.42 3.35 -21.44
N ILE A 183 6.74 3.31 -21.47
CA ILE A 183 7.52 3.35 -22.73
C ILE A 183 7.70 1.92 -23.23
N SER A 184 6.98 1.59 -24.30
CA SER A 184 7.21 0.32 -25.02
C SER A 184 8.57 0.31 -25.71
N PRO A 185 9.13 -0.88 -26.07
CA PRO A 185 10.38 -0.96 -26.84
C PRO A 185 10.39 -0.14 -28.14
N GLU A 186 9.23 0.00 -28.79
CA GLU A 186 9.07 0.80 -30.00
C GLU A 186 9.17 2.31 -29.70
N LEU A 187 8.51 2.74 -28.62
CA LEU A 187 8.59 4.13 -28.17
C LEU A 187 10.00 4.48 -27.68
N ALA A 188 10.68 3.56 -26.98
CA ALA A 188 12.05 3.76 -26.54
C ALA A 188 13.00 4.10 -27.72
N ARG A 189 12.88 3.39 -28.83
CA ARG A 189 13.65 3.67 -30.06
C ARG A 189 13.30 5.03 -30.65
N THR A 190 12.02 5.39 -30.65
CA THR A 190 11.54 6.68 -31.18
C THR A 190 12.05 7.87 -30.37
N PHE A 191 11.99 7.75 -29.05
CA PHE A 191 12.41 8.81 -28.11
C PHE A 191 13.91 8.73 -27.75
N LYS A 192 14.65 7.73 -28.26
CA LYS A 192 16.09 7.50 -28.04
C LYS A 192 16.44 7.37 -26.54
N VAL A 193 15.61 6.67 -25.81
CA VAL A 193 15.82 6.27 -24.42
C VAL A 193 16.05 4.76 -24.31
N GLU A 194 16.67 4.30 -23.25
CA GLU A 194 16.83 2.87 -22.98
C GLU A 194 15.45 2.23 -22.70
N GLU A 195 15.29 0.96 -23.07
CA GLU A 195 14.08 0.19 -22.76
C GLU A 195 13.87 0.08 -21.25
N GLY A 196 12.65 0.36 -20.79
CA GLY A 196 12.29 0.35 -19.36
C GLY A 196 12.80 1.54 -18.57
N VAL A 197 13.27 2.59 -19.23
CA VAL A 197 13.75 3.82 -18.59
C VAL A 197 12.82 4.98 -18.93
N GLY A 198 12.31 5.61 -17.89
CA GLY A 198 11.50 6.82 -18.02
C GLY A 198 10.02 6.55 -18.28
N VAL A 199 9.24 7.61 -18.16
CA VAL A 199 7.79 7.65 -18.37
C VAL A 199 7.46 8.73 -19.40
N LEU A 200 6.71 8.33 -20.44
CA LEU A 200 6.28 9.25 -21.49
C LEU A 200 5.12 10.12 -20.99
N VAL A 201 5.22 11.42 -21.21
CA VAL A 201 4.11 12.36 -21.00
C VAL A 201 3.18 12.29 -22.21
N ALA A 202 2.13 11.50 -22.13
CA ALA A 202 1.17 11.31 -23.21
C ALA A 202 0.25 12.52 -23.40
N GLN A 203 -0.03 13.26 -22.30
CA GLN A 203 -0.85 14.47 -22.30
C GLN A 203 -0.48 15.36 -21.13
N VAL A 204 -0.63 16.68 -21.30
CA VAL A 204 -0.52 17.68 -20.24
C VAL A 204 -1.86 18.40 -20.11
N THR A 205 -2.37 18.50 -18.89
CA THR A 205 -3.63 19.20 -18.59
C THR A 205 -3.38 20.71 -18.60
N ALA A 206 -4.14 21.45 -19.40
CA ALA A 206 -4.02 22.91 -19.47
C ALA A 206 -4.25 23.56 -18.09
N GLY A 207 -3.40 24.55 -17.74
CA GLY A 207 -3.44 25.25 -16.46
C GLY A 207 -2.93 24.42 -15.26
N SER A 208 -2.43 23.20 -15.48
CA SER A 208 -1.82 22.37 -14.43
C SER A 208 -0.43 22.86 -14.01
N ALA A 209 0.15 22.25 -12.98
CA ALA A 209 1.52 22.53 -12.57
C ALA A 209 2.52 22.20 -13.68
N ALA A 210 2.33 21.07 -14.36
CA ALA A 210 3.15 20.64 -15.49
C ALA A 210 3.08 21.64 -16.67
N ASP A 211 1.87 22.10 -17.03
CA ASP A 211 1.67 23.08 -18.09
C ASP A 211 2.37 24.41 -17.78
N ARG A 212 2.19 24.92 -16.54
CA ARG A 212 2.88 26.15 -16.09
C ARG A 212 4.39 26.01 -16.03
N ALA A 213 4.89 24.80 -15.78
CA ALA A 213 6.32 24.50 -15.80
C ALA A 213 6.89 24.30 -17.23
N GLY A 214 6.01 24.29 -18.25
CA GLY A 214 6.41 24.15 -19.64
C GLY A 214 6.60 22.72 -20.12
N MET A 215 6.12 21.72 -19.35
CA MET A 215 6.10 20.32 -19.80
C MET A 215 5.18 20.16 -21.01
N LYS A 216 5.54 19.30 -21.94
CA LYS A 216 4.80 19.08 -23.17
C LYS A 216 4.50 17.61 -23.40
N LYS A 217 3.44 17.34 -24.16
CA LYS A 217 3.21 16.02 -24.73
C LYS A 217 4.45 15.57 -25.52
N GLY A 218 4.94 14.38 -25.25
CA GLY A 218 6.12 13.80 -25.87
C GLY A 218 7.40 13.94 -25.03
N ASP A 219 7.37 14.69 -23.93
CA ASP A 219 8.48 14.68 -22.98
C ASP A 219 8.60 13.31 -22.32
N VAL A 220 9.84 12.93 -21.97
CA VAL A 220 10.13 11.72 -21.20
C VAL A 220 10.63 12.12 -19.82
N LEU A 221 9.90 11.70 -18.80
CA LEU A 221 10.26 11.90 -17.40
C LEU A 221 11.26 10.82 -17.01
N LEU A 222 12.51 11.17 -16.79
CA LEU A 222 13.59 10.25 -16.44
C LEU A 222 13.84 10.22 -14.93
N GLU A 223 13.61 11.36 -14.26
CA GLU A 223 13.93 11.54 -12.85
C GLU A 223 12.96 12.53 -12.21
N ALA A 224 12.60 12.28 -10.96
CA ALA A 224 11.84 13.19 -10.12
C ALA A 224 12.50 13.23 -8.72
N GLU A 225 12.84 14.43 -8.22
CA GLU A 225 13.49 14.65 -6.91
C GLU A 225 14.74 13.78 -6.69
N GLY A 226 15.55 13.57 -7.73
CA GLY A 226 16.78 12.76 -7.68
C GLY A 226 16.54 11.25 -7.73
N GLN A 227 15.32 10.82 -7.96
CA GLN A 227 14.97 9.40 -8.11
C GLN A 227 14.57 9.09 -9.55
N ARG A 228 15.05 7.97 -10.06
CA ARG A 228 14.61 7.47 -11.38
C ARG A 228 13.12 7.19 -11.40
N VAL A 229 12.49 7.53 -12.52
CA VAL A 229 11.08 7.26 -12.78
C VAL A 229 11.00 6.28 -13.95
N ASP A 230 10.79 5.01 -13.67
CA ASP A 230 10.76 3.94 -14.69
C ASP A 230 9.35 3.40 -14.94
N THR A 231 8.38 3.81 -14.13
CA THR A 231 6.95 3.40 -14.26
C THR A 231 6.01 4.57 -14.02
N PRO A 232 4.82 4.58 -14.69
CA PRO A 232 3.79 5.61 -14.51
C PRO A 232 3.25 5.71 -13.10
#